data_a1dcca8f8dfe1a07139160e9dcb1280d
#
_entry.id   a1dcca8f8dfe1a07139160e9dcb1280d
#
_cell.length_a   1.000
_cell.length_b   1.000
_cell.length_c   1.000
_cell.angle_alpha   90.00
_cell.angle_beta   90.00
_cell.angle_gamma   90.00
#
_symmetry.space_group_name_H-M   'P 1'
#
loop_
_entity.id
_entity.type
_entity.pdbx_description
1 polymer ?
#
loop_
_entity_poly.entity_id
_entity_poly.type
_entity_poly.pdbx_seq_one_letter_code
_entity_poly.pdbx_strand_id
1 'polypeptide(L)'
;MSIGVLRWVIGALLGAISFTAQANICPDWSSARLSRESQALAEQVQRWDSAYHDEGVTLIDDVLYDQTVERLATWQRCLGGELDHRPLSRVTSSDGTRDHPAAQRGLNKTDDDGIRRFTNRREDLWIQPKVDGVAITLRYSKGELIEAVSRGDGERGQDWTARALQLEAVPNLLSDPVSAILQGELYWRLTEHVQSQSPSSGARGAVAGAMAQSDPDLATLERIGLFVWGWPDGPTGMEERLAQLSVLGFDTADYTYPLDSRRDAAYWRDSWFNGPLPFATDGVVIKQAERPGVRRWSSAPPEWAVAWKYPAQKALAEVRGVEFRVGRTGRVTPLVWLNPVRLEGRRISRVSLGSLERWTSLDIRPGDQVAIELAGLTIPQLTEVVWHTQERSPLTPPSPQRYHLLSCFELTSGCDAQLLARLTYLGEQLGMQGVGEGTWRALMDAGVVTQLLDWLRVEPLQLQHVYGIGEVTASALIGQFQGVRSKPFAVWLNALGAPPGSDMPGGDWQHLAGYQASEWQALPGIGPVRADALVAFFSHPEVERMAEQLKQAGVEGF
;
A
#
# COMPACT_ATOMS: atom_id res chain seq x y z
N MET A 1 71.01 -10.70 30.93
CA MET A 1 70.60 -11.52 29.75
C MET A 1 69.16 -11.97 29.96
N SER A 2 68.22 -11.34 29.34
CA SER A 2 66.85 -11.84 29.21
C SER A 2 66.16 -11.06 28.12
N ILE A 3 65.83 -11.78 27.08
CA ILE A 3 65.24 -11.29 25.83
C ILE A 3 63.75 -11.15 25.99
N GLY A 4 63.23 -9.92 25.91
CA GLY A 4 61.78 -9.64 25.92
C GLY A 4 61.18 -9.78 24.55
N VAL A 5 60.16 -10.63 24.44
CA VAL A 5 59.35 -10.85 23.21
C VAL A 5 58.23 -9.83 23.18
N LEU A 6 58.28 -8.93 22.20
CA LEU A 6 57.25 -7.93 21.87
C LEU A 6 56.13 -8.58 21.02
N ARG A 7 54.96 -8.81 21.61
CA ARG A 7 53.77 -9.28 20.88
C ARG A 7 53.02 -8.09 20.25
N TRP A 8 52.99 -8.01 18.96
CA TRP A 8 52.14 -7.13 18.16
C TRP A 8 50.70 -7.67 18.17
N VAL A 9 49.77 -6.91 18.73
CA VAL A 9 48.32 -7.17 18.58
C VAL A 9 47.84 -6.32 17.42
N ILE A 10 47.60 -6.98 16.28
CA ILE A 10 46.91 -6.36 15.11
C ILE A 10 45.42 -6.43 15.42
N GLY A 11 44.84 -5.30 15.84
CA GLY A 11 43.42 -5.11 15.92
C GLY A 11 42.82 -4.90 14.54
N ALA A 12 42.17 -5.91 13.98
CA ALA A 12 41.35 -5.76 12.79
C ALA A 12 40.06 -5.04 13.13
N LEU A 13 39.97 -3.75 12.83
CA LEU A 13 38.70 -3.00 12.79
C LEU A 13 37.90 -3.49 11.58
N LEU A 14 37.00 -4.43 11.80
CA LEU A 14 35.91 -4.73 10.89
C LEU A 14 34.88 -3.60 10.99
N GLY A 15 35.03 -2.58 10.16
CA GLY A 15 34.00 -1.59 9.93
C GLY A 15 32.79 -2.26 9.26
N ALA A 16 31.75 -2.49 10.03
CA ALA A 16 30.45 -2.88 9.50
C ALA A 16 29.88 -1.69 8.70
N ILE A 17 30.14 -1.68 7.40
CA ILE A 17 29.44 -0.80 6.45
C ILE A 17 28.01 -1.32 6.37
N SER A 18 27.12 -0.72 7.16
CA SER A 18 25.67 -0.92 7.03
C SER A 18 25.23 -0.23 5.71
N PHE A 19 25.32 -0.96 4.62
CA PHE A 19 24.61 -0.59 3.40
C PHE A 19 23.11 -0.73 3.67
N THR A 20 22.44 0.37 4.01
CA THR A 20 21.00 0.49 3.80
C THR A 20 20.77 0.68 2.30
N ALA A 21 21.04 -0.35 1.53
CA ALA A 21 20.59 -0.41 0.16
C ALA A 21 19.08 -0.61 0.20
N GLN A 22 18.31 0.42 -0.11
CA GLN A 22 17.06 0.21 -0.83
C GLN A 22 17.47 -0.45 -2.15
N ALA A 23 17.52 -1.77 -2.14
CA ALA A 23 17.89 -2.53 -3.30
C ALA A 23 16.80 -2.30 -4.35
N ASN A 24 17.11 -1.55 -5.39
CA ASN A 24 16.48 -1.66 -6.69
C ASN A 24 16.78 -3.07 -7.19
N ILE A 25 16.07 -4.06 -6.65
CA ILE A 25 16.29 -5.46 -6.97
C ILE A 25 15.64 -5.69 -8.32
N CYS A 26 16.47 -6.01 -9.31
CA CYS A 26 15.99 -6.48 -10.59
C CYS A 26 15.11 -7.72 -10.37
N PRO A 27 13.99 -7.86 -11.07
CA PRO A 27 13.19 -9.07 -10.97
C PRO A 27 14.00 -10.29 -11.42
N ASP A 28 13.74 -11.44 -10.82
CA ASP A 28 14.37 -12.72 -11.18
C ASP A 28 13.71 -13.28 -12.47
N TRP A 29 13.83 -12.51 -13.55
CA TRP A 29 13.31 -12.83 -14.87
C TRP A 29 14.44 -12.95 -15.88
N SER A 30 14.22 -13.73 -16.93
CA SER A 30 15.14 -13.70 -18.08
C SER A 30 15.17 -12.31 -18.73
N SER A 31 16.31 -11.93 -19.32
CA SER A 31 16.42 -10.63 -20.01
C SER A 31 15.36 -10.47 -21.11
N ALA A 32 15.00 -11.55 -21.81
CA ALA A 32 13.95 -11.53 -22.82
C ALA A 32 12.56 -11.26 -22.23
N ARG A 33 12.24 -11.84 -21.07
CA ARG A 33 10.99 -11.54 -20.35
C ARG A 33 11.00 -10.11 -19.85
N LEU A 34 12.07 -9.68 -19.18
CA LEU A 34 12.20 -8.33 -18.64
C LEU A 34 12.04 -7.26 -19.74
N SER A 35 12.58 -7.51 -20.94
CA SER A 35 12.41 -6.60 -22.09
C SER A 35 10.95 -6.49 -22.52
N ARG A 36 10.24 -7.63 -22.68
CA ARG A 36 8.81 -7.61 -23.04
C ARG A 36 7.95 -6.92 -22.00
N GLU A 37 8.17 -7.23 -20.73
CA GLU A 37 7.41 -6.65 -19.61
C GLU A 37 7.69 -5.14 -19.47
N SER A 38 8.94 -4.70 -19.68
CA SER A 38 9.30 -3.27 -19.68
C SER A 38 8.62 -2.52 -20.83
N GLN A 39 8.57 -3.12 -22.02
CA GLN A 39 7.89 -2.51 -23.15
C GLN A 39 6.37 -2.40 -22.89
N ALA A 40 5.73 -3.47 -22.44
CA ALA A 40 4.30 -3.47 -22.15
C ALA A 40 3.93 -2.48 -21.04
N LEU A 41 4.76 -2.36 -20.01
CA LEU A 41 4.57 -1.37 -18.94
C LEU A 41 4.76 0.06 -19.47
N ALA A 42 5.74 0.30 -20.36
CA ALA A 42 5.93 1.59 -20.99
C ALA A 42 4.72 2.01 -21.83
N GLU A 43 4.13 1.09 -22.60
CA GLU A 43 2.90 1.33 -23.35
C GLU A 43 1.72 1.65 -22.43
N GLN A 44 1.65 1.02 -21.25
CA GLN A 44 0.61 1.32 -20.26
C GLN A 44 0.78 2.72 -19.66
N VAL A 45 2.00 3.10 -19.30
CA VAL A 45 2.32 4.45 -18.81
C VAL A 45 1.96 5.49 -19.88
N GLN A 46 2.29 5.23 -21.14
CA GLN A 46 1.92 6.11 -22.25
C GLN A 46 0.41 6.27 -22.40
N ARG A 47 -0.39 5.20 -22.23
CA ARG A 47 -1.86 5.30 -22.25
C ARG A 47 -2.38 6.20 -21.11
N TRP A 48 -1.82 6.08 -19.89
CA TRP A 48 -2.20 6.95 -18.79
C TRP A 48 -1.82 8.41 -19.05
N ASP A 49 -0.63 8.65 -19.63
CA ASP A 49 -0.20 9.99 -20.03
C ASP A 49 -1.14 10.61 -21.06
N SER A 50 -1.50 9.85 -22.11
CA SER A 50 -2.42 10.35 -23.12
C SER A 50 -3.80 10.64 -22.55
N ALA A 51 -4.38 9.73 -21.75
CA ALA A 51 -5.66 9.97 -21.08
C ALA A 51 -5.64 11.23 -20.19
N TYR A 52 -4.54 11.42 -19.45
CA TYR A 52 -4.39 12.59 -18.59
C TYR A 52 -4.20 13.89 -19.36
N HIS A 53 -3.30 13.90 -20.38
CA HIS A 53 -2.93 15.12 -21.09
C HIS A 53 -3.88 15.47 -22.24
N ASP A 54 -4.41 14.48 -22.94
CA ASP A 54 -5.23 14.71 -24.14
C ASP A 54 -6.74 14.70 -23.83
N GLU A 55 -7.16 13.89 -22.82
CA GLU A 55 -8.58 13.71 -22.48
C GLU A 55 -8.95 14.34 -21.12
N GLY A 56 -7.97 14.73 -20.30
CA GLY A 56 -8.19 15.24 -18.95
C GLY A 56 -8.73 14.19 -17.97
N VAL A 57 -8.50 12.89 -18.26
CA VAL A 57 -9.01 11.75 -17.47
C VAL A 57 -7.87 11.14 -16.66
N THR A 58 -8.03 11.08 -15.33
CA THR A 58 -7.10 10.39 -14.44
C THR A 58 -7.48 8.92 -14.34
N LEU A 59 -6.71 8.03 -14.96
CA LEU A 59 -6.94 6.58 -14.96
C LEU A 59 -6.25 5.85 -13.80
N ILE A 60 -5.31 6.49 -13.13
CA ILE A 60 -4.54 5.93 -12.02
C ILE A 60 -4.23 7.01 -10.99
N ASP A 61 -4.14 6.63 -9.72
CA ASP A 61 -3.69 7.51 -8.64
C ASP A 61 -2.24 8.00 -8.87
N ASP A 62 -1.99 9.29 -8.67
CA ASP A 62 -0.69 9.93 -8.93
C ASP A 62 0.47 9.27 -8.19
N VAL A 63 0.23 8.78 -6.96
CA VAL A 63 1.26 8.09 -6.17
C VAL A 63 1.62 6.75 -6.80
N LEU A 64 0.63 6.02 -7.32
CA LEU A 64 0.85 4.75 -8.02
C LEU A 64 1.47 4.97 -9.40
N TYR A 65 1.07 6.03 -10.10
CA TYR A 65 1.71 6.43 -11.36
C TYR A 65 3.21 6.70 -11.15
N ASP A 66 3.57 7.57 -10.20
CA ASP A 66 4.97 7.90 -9.88
C ASP A 66 5.79 6.62 -9.57
N GLN A 67 5.23 5.70 -8.76
CA GLN A 67 5.89 4.45 -8.41
C GLN A 67 6.01 3.49 -9.60
N THR A 68 5.02 3.49 -10.50
CA THR A 68 5.06 2.68 -11.73
C THR A 68 6.12 3.17 -12.69
N VAL A 69 6.25 4.48 -12.89
CA VAL A 69 7.32 5.10 -13.69
C VAL A 69 8.70 4.78 -13.11
N GLU A 70 8.87 4.85 -11.80
CA GLU A 70 10.11 4.46 -11.12
C GLU A 70 10.42 2.95 -11.29
N ARG A 71 9.40 2.10 -11.23
CA ARG A 71 9.51 0.67 -11.51
C ARG A 71 9.98 0.41 -12.93
N LEU A 72 9.37 1.06 -13.91
CA LEU A 72 9.78 0.98 -15.32
C LEU A 72 11.22 1.41 -15.51
N ALA A 73 11.62 2.54 -14.95
CA ALA A 73 13.01 3.03 -15.00
C ALA A 73 14.00 2.03 -14.36
N THR A 74 13.58 1.34 -13.29
CA THR A 74 14.38 0.29 -12.66
C THR A 74 14.55 -0.91 -13.59
N TRP A 75 13.50 -1.38 -14.24
CA TRP A 75 13.57 -2.49 -15.19
C TRP A 75 14.44 -2.18 -16.41
N GLN A 76 14.36 -0.95 -16.93
CA GLN A 76 15.20 -0.48 -18.03
C GLN A 76 16.68 -0.48 -17.64
N ARG A 77 17.01 -0.02 -16.42
CA ARG A 77 18.39 -0.10 -15.89
C ARG A 77 18.90 -1.54 -15.77
N CYS A 78 18.04 -2.47 -15.35
CA CYS A 78 18.39 -3.89 -15.26
C CYS A 78 18.69 -4.53 -16.63
N LEU A 79 18.18 -3.95 -17.71
CA LEU A 79 18.50 -4.36 -19.08
C LEU A 79 19.81 -3.76 -19.61
N GLY A 80 20.51 -2.92 -18.83
CA GLY A 80 21.75 -2.23 -19.26
C GLY A 80 21.48 -1.05 -20.18
N GLY A 81 20.23 -0.58 -20.28
CA GLY A 81 19.87 0.63 -21.02
C GLY A 81 20.36 1.89 -20.31
N GLU A 82 20.97 2.83 -21.04
CA GLU A 82 21.07 4.21 -20.58
C GLU A 82 19.65 4.76 -20.39
N LEU A 83 19.45 5.44 -19.27
CA LEU A 83 18.17 6.09 -18.97
C LEU A 83 17.90 7.18 -20.02
N ASP A 84 17.09 6.90 -20.99
CA ASP A 84 16.42 7.98 -21.72
C ASP A 84 15.34 8.55 -20.77
N HIS A 85 15.79 9.47 -19.90
CA HIS A 85 14.98 10.16 -18.90
C HIS A 85 14.01 11.16 -19.53
N ARG A 86 13.66 10.97 -20.77
CA ARG A 86 12.52 11.71 -21.30
C ARG A 86 11.25 11.07 -20.74
N PRO A 87 10.44 11.80 -19.96
CA PRO A 87 9.04 11.49 -19.87
C PRO A 87 8.56 11.32 -21.31
N LEU A 88 7.90 10.22 -21.63
CA LEU A 88 7.40 9.92 -22.97
C LEU A 88 6.24 10.87 -23.39
N SER A 89 6.07 11.99 -22.72
CA SER A 89 5.14 13.04 -23.10
C SER A 89 5.67 13.81 -24.31
N ARG A 90 5.73 13.13 -25.46
CA ARG A 90 5.59 13.85 -26.72
C ARG A 90 4.10 14.21 -26.80
N VAL A 91 3.76 15.42 -26.39
CA VAL A 91 2.54 16.05 -26.81
C VAL A 91 2.58 16.12 -28.34
N THR A 92 1.99 15.13 -28.99
CA THR A 92 1.82 15.10 -30.45
C THR A 92 0.45 15.67 -30.82
N SER A 93 0.03 16.77 -30.18
CA SER A 93 -1.03 17.57 -30.75
C SER A 93 -0.38 18.63 -31.66
N SER A 94 -0.64 18.54 -32.92
CA SER A 94 -0.11 19.44 -33.98
C SER A 94 -0.60 20.87 -33.88
N ASP A 95 -1.56 21.19 -33.03
CA ASP A 95 -2.15 22.52 -32.89
C ASP A 95 -2.05 22.98 -31.43
N GLY A 96 -1.29 24.04 -31.20
CA GLY A 96 -1.33 24.82 -29.96
C GLY A 96 -0.25 24.51 -28.92
N THR A 97 0.93 23.97 -29.28
CA THR A 97 2.08 23.91 -28.37
C THR A 97 2.88 25.21 -28.39
N ARG A 98 3.34 25.64 -27.19
CA ARG A 98 4.16 26.83 -26.98
C ARG A 98 5.47 26.46 -26.29
N ASP A 99 6.54 27.18 -26.64
CA ASP A 99 7.80 27.08 -25.90
C ASP A 99 7.68 27.86 -24.58
N HIS A 100 8.20 27.30 -23.48
CA HIS A 100 8.25 28.04 -22.22
C HIS A 100 9.25 29.19 -22.28
N PRO A 101 8.86 30.42 -21.89
CA PRO A 101 9.79 31.55 -21.83
C PRO A 101 10.89 31.34 -20.76
N ALA A 102 10.65 30.48 -19.79
CA ALA A 102 11.62 29.96 -18.83
C ALA A 102 11.26 28.50 -18.55
N ALA A 103 12.23 27.58 -18.64
CA ALA A 103 11.98 26.17 -18.47
C ALA A 103 11.28 25.83 -17.15
N GLN A 104 10.20 25.06 -17.20
CA GLN A 104 9.41 24.64 -16.05
C GLN A 104 9.78 23.21 -15.65
N ARG A 105 10.85 23.06 -14.90
CA ARG A 105 11.41 21.76 -14.53
C ARG A 105 10.79 21.21 -13.25
N GLY A 106 10.75 19.89 -13.15
CA GLY A 106 10.39 19.21 -11.92
C GLY A 106 11.44 19.42 -10.83
N LEU A 107 11.06 19.15 -9.58
CA LEU A 107 11.96 19.18 -8.43
C LEU A 107 12.55 17.79 -8.16
N ASN A 108 13.79 17.75 -7.66
CA ASN A 108 14.33 16.54 -7.05
C ASN A 108 13.46 16.17 -5.85
N LYS A 109 12.99 14.92 -5.81
CA LYS A 109 12.28 14.33 -4.68
C LYS A 109 13.30 13.63 -3.79
N THR A 110 13.18 13.75 -2.47
CA THR A 110 14.10 13.10 -1.54
C THR A 110 13.40 12.61 -0.29
N ASP A 111 14.05 11.69 0.42
CA ASP A 111 13.63 11.15 1.71
C ASP A 111 14.12 12.01 2.88
N ASP A 112 13.81 11.59 4.11
CA ASP A 112 14.18 12.28 5.34
C ASP A 112 15.71 12.49 5.48
N ASP A 113 16.51 11.52 5.03
CA ASP A 113 17.98 11.62 5.06
C ASP A 113 18.48 12.64 4.02
N GLY A 114 17.88 12.67 2.86
CA GLY A 114 18.18 13.66 1.83
C GLY A 114 17.81 15.07 2.26
N ILE A 115 16.67 15.25 2.94
CA ILE A 115 16.29 16.55 3.53
C ILE A 115 17.32 16.99 4.57
N ARG A 116 17.72 16.12 5.49
CA ARG A 116 18.78 16.44 6.46
C ARG A 116 20.08 16.87 5.78
N ARG A 117 20.48 16.15 4.73
CA ARG A 117 21.68 16.55 3.94
C ARG A 117 21.51 17.87 3.21
N PHE A 118 20.31 18.16 2.70
CA PHE A 118 20.00 19.43 2.00
C PHE A 118 20.04 20.62 2.95
N THR A 119 19.37 20.49 4.11
CA THR A 119 19.26 21.56 5.11
C THR A 119 20.57 21.83 5.85
N ASN A 120 21.36 20.78 6.19
CA ASN A 120 22.63 20.93 6.88
C ASN A 120 23.75 21.59 6.03
N ARG A 121 23.59 21.65 4.71
CA ARG A 121 24.60 22.20 3.79
C ARG A 121 24.27 23.58 3.28
N ARG A 122 23.15 24.15 3.70
CA ARG A 122 22.62 25.41 3.15
C ARG A 122 22.08 26.28 4.26
N GLU A 123 22.21 27.56 4.05
CA GLU A 123 21.66 28.61 4.90
C GLU A 123 20.52 29.32 4.18
N ASP A 124 19.78 30.18 4.89
CA ASP A 124 18.68 30.98 4.34
C ASP A 124 17.65 30.14 3.57
N LEU A 125 17.15 29.09 4.23
CA LEU A 125 16.17 28.19 3.65
C LEU A 125 14.74 28.67 3.95
N TRP A 126 13.90 28.52 2.94
CA TRP A 126 12.47 28.81 2.99
C TRP A 126 11.67 27.59 2.61
N ILE A 127 10.43 27.52 3.08
CA ILE A 127 9.54 26.38 2.85
C ILE A 127 8.19 26.84 2.33
N GLN A 128 7.62 26.07 1.42
CA GLN A 128 6.28 26.21 0.87
C GLN A 128 5.54 24.88 0.90
N PRO A 129 4.19 24.85 1.01
CA PRO A 129 3.42 23.66 0.74
C PRO A 129 3.66 23.23 -0.71
N LYS A 130 3.77 21.94 -0.95
CA LYS A 130 3.75 21.40 -2.31
C LYS A 130 2.30 21.22 -2.72
N VAL A 131 1.75 22.25 -3.32
CA VAL A 131 0.37 22.27 -3.80
C VAL A 131 0.19 21.19 -4.85
N ASP A 132 -0.89 20.41 -4.72
CA ASP A 132 -1.24 19.34 -5.65
C ASP A 132 -2.25 19.86 -6.68
N GLY A 133 -1.78 20.06 -7.89
CA GLY A 133 -2.52 20.69 -8.97
C GLY A 133 -1.86 20.46 -10.33
N VAL A 134 -2.05 21.37 -11.24
CA VAL A 134 -1.50 21.35 -12.58
C VAL A 134 -0.62 22.58 -12.82
N ALA A 135 0.63 22.35 -13.15
CA ALA A 135 1.62 23.42 -13.27
C ALA A 135 1.37 24.27 -14.53
N ILE A 136 1.51 25.59 -14.37
CA ILE A 136 1.32 26.59 -15.40
C ILE A 136 2.46 27.61 -15.42
N THR A 137 2.84 28.09 -16.60
CA THR A 137 3.68 29.28 -16.79
C THR A 137 2.83 30.40 -17.37
N LEU A 138 2.84 31.56 -16.71
CA LEU A 138 2.14 32.79 -17.12
C LEU A 138 3.16 33.81 -17.56
N ARG A 139 2.93 34.44 -18.70
CA ARG A 139 3.76 35.58 -19.17
C ARG A 139 2.93 36.85 -19.27
N TYR A 140 3.37 37.85 -18.53
CA TYR A 140 2.81 39.18 -18.55
C TYR A 140 3.72 40.15 -19.31
N SER A 141 3.13 41.06 -20.04
CA SER A 141 3.83 42.19 -20.69
C SER A 141 3.14 43.48 -20.34
N LYS A 142 3.86 44.38 -19.67
CA LYS A 142 3.29 45.66 -19.19
C LYS A 142 2.02 45.48 -18.35
N GLY A 143 1.99 44.44 -17.54
CA GLY A 143 0.88 44.04 -16.69
C GLY A 143 -0.18 43.19 -17.36
N GLU A 144 -0.24 43.07 -18.67
CA GLU A 144 -1.25 42.30 -19.42
C GLU A 144 -0.84 40.87 -19.60
N LEU A 145 -1.74 39.90 -19.31
CA LEU A 145 -1.51 38.47 -19.58
C LEU A 145 -1.52 38.24 -21.09
N ILE A 146 -0.36 37.85 -21.63
CA ILE A 146 -0.20 37.63 -23.07
C ILE A 146 -0.03 36.16 -23.44
N GLU A 147 0.32 35.30 -22.45
CA GLU A 147 0.55 33.88 -22.70
C GLU A 147 0.42 33.05 -21.43
N ALA A 148 -0.20 31.89 -21.53
CA ALA A 148 -0.24 30.86 -20.49
C ALA A 148 0.08 29.50 -21.11
N VAL A 149 1.02 28.77 -20.52
CA VAL A 149 1.53 27.50 -21.06
C VAL A 149 1.45 26.41 -20.00
N SER A 150 0.84 25.27 -20.32
CA SER A 150 0.87 24.09 -19.44
C SER A 150 2.29 23.57 -19.29
N ARG A 151 2.58 22.79 -18.24
CA ARG A 151 3.93 22.26 -18.01
C ARG A 151 4.49 21.50 -19.22
N GLY A 152 3.70 20.63 -19.86
CA GLY A 152 4.18 19.73 -20.90
C GLY A 152 5.43 18.95 -20.49
N ASP A 153 6.47 18.94 -21.33
CA ASP A 153 7.79 18.37 -21.03
C ASP A 153 8.74 19.31 -20.24
N GLY A 154 8.24 20.52 -19.92
CA GLY A 154 8.98 21.58 -19.23
C GLY A 154 9.78 22.50 -20.15
N GLU A 155 9.91 22.21 -21.43
CA GLU A 155 10.42 23.10 -22.50
C GLU A 155 9.27 23.60 -23.37
N ARG A 156 8.29 22.75 -23.62
CA ARG A 156 7.08 23.03 -24.40
C ARG A 156 5.83 22.50 -23.69
N GLY A 157 4.73 23.22 -23.80
CA GLY A 157 3.44 22.83 -23.24
C GLY A 157 2.29 23.24 -24.15
N GLN A 158 1.06 22.93 -23.76
CA GLN A 158 -0.15 23.37 -24.44
C GLN A 158 -0.39 24.85 -24.23
N ASP A 159 -0.91 25.55 -25.24
CA ASP A 159 -1.36 26.94 -25.12
C ASP A 159 -2.68 27.00 -24.35
N TRP A 160 -2.57 27.42 -23.10
CA TRP A 160 -3.71 27.61 -22.21
C TRP A 160 -4.15 29.06 -22.09
N THR A 161 -3.65 29.98 -22.95
CA THR A 161 -3.89 31.42 -22.83
C THR A 161 -5.38 31.76 -22.81
N ALA A 162 -6.16 31.25 -23.77
CA ALA A 162 -7.59 31.52 -23.83
C ALA A 162 -8.35 31.00 -22.60
N ARG A 163 -7.91 29.88 -22.02
CA ARG A 163 -8.49 29.29 -20.83
C ARG A 163 -8.08 30.08 -19.57
N ALA A 164 -6.81 30.44 -19.44
CA ALA A 164 -6.28 31.20 -18.33
C ALA A 164 -6.98 32.58 -18.18
N LEU A 165 -7.31 33.21 -19.28
CA LEU A 165 -8.07 34.49 -19.31
C LEU A 165 -9.51 34.34 -18.74
N GLN A 166 -10.06 33.12 -18.64
CA GLN A 166 -11.37 32.85 -18.06
C GLN A 166 -11.31 32.52 -16.55
N LEU A 167 -10.11 32.29 -16.00
CA LEU A 167 -9.94 31.94 -14.60
C LEU A 167 -9.89 33.21 -13.73
N GLU A 168 -10.80 33.32 -12.77
CA GLU A 168 -10.79 34.43 -11.80
C GLU A 168 -9.47 34.51 -11.00
N ALA A 169 -8.87 33.35 -10.70
CA ALA A 169 -7.61 33.23 -9.98
C ALA A 169 -6.38 33.70 -10.77
N VAL A 170 -6.51 33.91 -12.08
CA VAL A 170 -5.43 34.37 -12.96
C VAL A 170 -5.73 35.84 -13.37
N PRO A 171 -5.04 36.84 -12.80
CA PRO A 171 -5.26 38.22 -13.18
C PRO A 171 -5.00 38.46 -14.68
N ASN A 172 -6.00 38.93 -15.41
CA ASN A 172 -5.82 39.33 -16.81
C ASN A 172 -4.95 40.60 -16.92
N LEU A 173 -4.99 41.45 -15.88
CA LEU A 173 -4.19 42.67 -15.74
C LEU A 173 -3.64 42.74 -14.31
N LEU A 174 -2.32 42.84 -14.19
CA LEU A 174 -1.66 43.04 -12.89
C LEU A 174 -1.89 44.47 -12.39
N SER A 175 -1.81 44.67 -11.07
CA SER A 175 -1.92 45.95 -10.42
C SER A 175 -0.85 46.94 -10.88
N ASP A 176 0.34 46.48 -11.22
CA ASP A 176 1.46 47.24 -11.76
C ASP A 176 1.80 46.80 -13.19
N PRO A 177 2.18 47.75 -14.09
CA PRO A 177 2.48 47.48 -15.50
C PRO A 177 3.86 46.80 -15.68
N VAL A 178 4.12 45.72 -14.95
CA VAL A 178 5.38 44.98 -15.02
C VAL A 178 5.31 43.91 -16.09
N SER A 179 6.46 43.55 -16.64
CA SER A 179 6.61 42.33 -17.44
C SER A 179 7.19 41.25 -16.56
N ALA A 180 6.54 40.08 -16.52
CA ALA A 180 6.89 39.00 -15.61
C ALA A 180 6.62 37.62 -16.22
N ILE A 181 7.50 36.66 -15.91
CA ILE A 181 7.29 35.23 -16.16
C ILE A 181 7.00 34.60 -14.81
N LEU A 182 5.76 34.18 -14.57
CA LEU A 182 5.35 33.54 -13.32
C LEU A 182 5.15 32.05 -13.54
N GLN A 183 5.61 31.25 -12.60
CA GLN A 183 5.38 29.80 -12.57
C GLN A 183 4.54 29.46 -11.34
N GLY A 184 3.46 28.72 -11.55
CA GLY A 184 2.51 28.39 -10.50
C GLY A 184 1.86 27.04 -10.67
N GLU A 185 0.97 26.72 -9.74
CA GLU A 185 0.14 25.55 -9.73
C GLU A 185 -1.33 26.00 -9.74
N LEU A 186 -2.09 25.58 -10.75
CA LEU A 186 -3.53 25.67 -10.73
C LEU A 186 -4.04 24.53 -9.83
N TYR A 187 -4.81 24.87 -8.80
CA TYR A 187 -5.32 23.91 -7.84
C TYR A 187 -6.84 23.95 -7.73
N TRP A 188 -7.42 22.83 -7.27
CA TRP A 188 -8.85 22.78 -6.96
C TRP A 188 -9.09 23.37 -5.58
N ARG A 189 -9.94 24.39 -5.47
CA ARG A 189 -10.28 25.04 -4.21
C ARG A 189 -11.08 24.08 -3.33
N LEU A 190 -10.59 23.85 -2.12
CA LEU A 190 -11.18 23.02 -1.09
C LEU A 190 -11.51 23.88 0.14
N THR A 191 -12.49 23.46 0.93
CA THR A 191 -12.86 24.15 2.17
C THR A 191 -12.36 23.35 3.35
N GLU A 192 -11.52 23.97 4.21
CA GLU A 192 -11.00 23.32 5.44
C GLU A 192 -10.40 21.92 5.19
N HIS A 193 -9.67 21.77 4.10
CA HIS A 193 -9.11 20.47 3.71
C HIS A 193 -7.94 20.08 4.61
N VAL A 194 -8.02 18.92 5.26
CA VAL A 194 -6.95 18.34 6.07
C VAL A 194 -6.40 17.11 5.37
N GLN A 195 -5.18 17.20 4.85
CA GLN A 195 -4.56 16.18 4.00
C GLN A 195 -4.43 14.81 4.68
N SER A 196 -4.14 14.77 5.98
CA SER A 196 -4.04 13.53 6.75
C SER A 196 -5.37 12.79 6.93
N GLN A 197 -6.51 13.49 6.81
CA GLN A 197 -7.85 12.93 7.02
C GLN A 197 -8.56 12.59 5.72
N SER A 198 -8.27 13.36 4.68
CA SER A 198 -8.93 13.20 3.38
C SER A 198 -7.88 13.32 2.28
N PRO A 199 -7.35 12.19 1.80
CA PRO A 199 -6.47 12.22 0.63
C PRO A 199 -7.15 12.91 -0.53
N SER A 200 -6.43 13.80 -1.19
CA SER A 200 -6.93 14.64 -2.27
C SER A 200 -7.16 13.92 -3.60
N SER A 201 -7.55 12.64 -3.55
CA SER A 201 -7.80 11.86 -4.75
C SER A 201 -8.81 12.57 -5.67
N GLY A 202 -8.31 12.98 -6.84
CA GLY A 202 -9.11 13.64 -7.85
C GLY A 202 -9.03 15.18 -7.94
N ALA A 203 -8.47 15.90 -6.95
CA ALA A 203 -8.35 17.36 -7.01
C ALA A 203 -7.53 17.83 -8.23
N ARG A 204 -6.36 17.23 -8.44
CA ARG A 204 -5.51 17.48 -9.60
C ARG A 204 -6.20 17.09 -10.92
N GLY A 205 -6.84 15.91 -10.96
CA GLY A 205 -7.60 15.45 -12.12
C GLY A 205 -8.78 16.37 -12.46
N ALA A 206 -9.45 16.94 -11.44
CA ALA A 206 -10.52 17.91 -11.67
C ALA A 206 -10.02 19.18 -12.36
N VAL A 207 -8.84 19.70 -11.96
CA VAL A 207 -8.22 20.84 -12.64
C VAL A 207 -7.80 20.47 -14.06
N ALA A 208 -7.11 19.35 -14.24
CA ALA A 208 -6.68 18.88 -15.57
C ALA A 208 -7.88 18.70 -16.53
N GLY A 209 -8.96 18.08 -16.04
CA GLY A 209 -10.19 17.90 -16.81
C GLY A 209 -10.84 19.25 -17.19
N ALA A 210 -10.93 20.20 -16.26
CA ALA A 210 -11.48 21.54 -16.54
C ALA A 210 -10.63 22.31 -17.57
N MET A 211 -9.31 22.18 -17.51
CA MET A 211 -8.40 22.83 -18.46
C MET A 211 -8.44 22.19 -19.84
N ALA A 212 -8.74 20.90 -19.95
CA ALA A 212 -8.82 20.17 -21.22
C ALA A 212 -10.20 20.29 -21.92
N GLN A 213 -11.28 20.59 -21.19
CA GLN A 213 -12.62 20.76 -21.77
C GLN A 213 -12.66 21.93 -22.73
N SER A 214 -13.40 21.80 -23.86
CA SER A 214 -13.59 22.88 -24.82
C SER A 214 -14.44 24.04 -24.26
N ASP A 215 -15.45 23.71 -23.44
CA ASP A 215 -16.40 24.68 -22.85
C ASP A 215 -16.79 24.25 -21.42
N PRO A 216 -15.93 24.46 -20.42
CA PRO A 216 -16.28 24.19 -19.02
C PRO A 216 -17.25 25.25 -18.51
N ASP A 217 -18.15 24.83 -17.59
CA ASP A 217 -19.06 25.75 -16.94
C ASP A 217 -18.34 26.72 -15.97
N LEU A 218 -18.94 27.91 -15.76
CA LEU A 218 -18.36 28.95 -14.90
C LEU A 218 -18.15 28.48 -13.46
N ALA A 219 -19.06 27.66 -12.92
CA ALA A 219 -18.95 27.17 -11.54
C ALA A 219 -17.74 26.23 -11.39
N THR A 220 -17.37 25.48 -12.41
CA THR A 220 -16.15 24.69 -12.46
C THR A 220 -14.90 25.59 -12.49
N LEU A 221 -14.89 26.66 -13.30
CA LEU A 221 -13.76 27.59 -13.40
C LEU A 221 -13.53 28.38 -12.11
N GLU A 222 -14.58 28.79 -11.41
CA GLU A 222 -14.53 29.47 -10.11
C GLU A 222 -13.87 28.61 -9.01
N ARG A 223 -13.90 27.30 -9.16
CA ARG A 223 -13.24 26.37 -8.23
C ARG A 223 -11.74 26.22 -8.46
N ILE A 224 -11.19 26.80 -9.50
CA ILE A 224 -9.75 26.77 -9.77
C ILE A 224 -9.07 27.95 -9.10
N GLY A 225 -8.09 27.66 -8.25
CA GLY A 225 -7.19 28.62 -7.63
C GLY A 225 -5.82 28.59 -8.31
N LEU A 226 -4.99 29.60 -8.04
CA LEU A 226 -3.61 29.69 -8.51
C LEU A 226 -2.66 29.93 -7.33
N PHE A 227 -1.64 29.10 -7.20
CA PHE A 227 -0.52 29.30 -6.29
C PHE A 227 0.76 29.59 -7.09
N VAL A 228 1.26 30.83 -7.05
CA VAL A 228 2.48 31.23 -7.75
C VAL A 228 3.69 30.84 -6.91
N TRP A 229 4.36 29.76 -7.27
CA TRP A 229 5.51 29.25 -6.52
C TRP A 229 6.88 29.74 -7.05
N GLY A 230 6.94 30.40 -8.21
CA GLY A 230 8.16 30.87 -8.81
C GLY A 230 8.00 32.10 -9.71
N TRP A 231 9.02 32.93 -9.75
CA TRP A 231 9.13 34.08 -10.63
C TRP A 231 10.53 34.13 -11.28
N PRO A 232 10.75 33.36 -12.38
CA PRO A 232 12.06 33.18 -13.02
C PRO A 232 12.84 34.46 -13.32
N ASP A 233 12.21 35.48 -13.86
CA ASP A 233 12.82 36.75 -14.25
C ASP A 233 12.68 37.85 -13.19
N GLY A 234 12.06 37.54 -12.04
CA GLY A 234 11.88 38.50 -10.94
C GLY A 234 13.06 38.55 -9.96
N PRO A 235 12.88 39.16 -8.79
CA PRO A 235 13.91 39.31 -7.77
C PRO A 235 14.58 37.98 -7.39
N THR A 236 15.88 37.98 -7.18
CA THR A 236 16.63 36.77 -6.78
C THR A 236 16.43 36.43 -5.32
N GLY A 237 16.28 37.46 -4.44
CA GLY A 237 15.99 37.30 -3.01
C GLY A 237 14.54 36.92 -2.73
N MET A 238 14.30 36.04 -1.74
CA MET A 238 12.96 35.53 -1.43
C MET A 238 12.06 36.63 -0.87
N GLU A 239 12.52 37.42 0.11
CA GLU A 239 11.71 38.45 0.75
C GLU A 239 11.22 39.50 -0.25
N GLU A 240 12.12 40.02 -1.10
CA GLU A 240 11.76 40.98 -2.12
C GLU A 240 10.76 40.39 -3.12
N ARG A 241 10.98 39.14 -3.54
CA ARG A 241 10.07 38.44 -4.46
C ARG A 241 8.68 38.27 -3.87
N LEU A 242 8.56 37.88 -2.59
CA LEU A 242 7.28 37.72 -1.90
C LEU A 242 6.56 39.10 -1.75
N ALA A 243 7.29 40.14 -1.36
CA ALA A 243 6.73 41.49 -1.25
C ALA A 243 6.15 41.98 -2.59
N GLN A 244 6.89 41.75 -3.69
CA GLN A 244 6.40 42.16 -5.01
C GLN A 244 5.23 41.26 -5.49
N LEU A 245 5.24 39.96 -5.25
CA LEU A 245 4.11 39.07 -5.57
C LEU A 245 2.83 39.48 -4.83
N SER A 246 2.94 39.88 -3.55
CA SER A 246 1.80 40.38 -2.78
C SER A 246 1.25 41.68 -3.36
N VAL A 247 2.11 42.60 -3.80
CA VAL A 247 1.69 43.83 -4.49
C VAL A 247 0.95 43.51 -5.79
N LEU A 248 1.38 42.46 -6.53
CA LEU A 248 0.74 42.02 -7.76
C LEU A 248 -0.56 41.23 -7.53
N GLY A 249 -0.95 40.96 -6.26
CA GLY A 249 -2.21 40.31 -5.91
C GLY A 249 -2.12 38.79 -5.72
N PHE A 250 -0.90 38.23 -5.57
CA PHE A 250 -0.71 36.80 -5.31
C PHE A 250 -0.48 36.51 -3.82
N ASP A 251 -1.13 35.50 -3.30
CA ASP A 251 -1.12 35.07 -1.88
C ASP A 251 0.10 34.17 -1.49
N THR A 252 1.11 34.10 -2.34
CA THR A 252 2.30 33.26 -2.14
C THR A 252 2.98 33.50 -0.80
N ALA A 253 2.97 34.75 -0.32
CA ALA A 253 3.58 35.13 0.96
C ALA A 253 2.90 34.48 2.16
N ASP A 254 1.59 34.23 2.09
CA ASP A 254 0.79 33.62 3.17
C ASP A 254 1.18 32.15 3.43
N TYR A 255 1.83 31.52 2.46
CA TYR A 255 2.24 30.12 2.50
C TYR A 255 3.76 29.93 2.34
N THR A 256 4.57 30.97 2.53
CA THR A 256 6.03 30.90 2.36
C THR A 256 6.74 31.40 3.60
N TYR A 257 7.48 30.53 4.28
CA TYR A 257 8.10 30.85 5.56
C TYR A 257 9.59 30.52 5.59
N PRO A 258 10.41 31.36 6.29
CA PRO A 258 11.80 31.01 6.55
C PRO A 258 11.87 29.83 7.53
N LEU A 259 12.86 28.95 7.33
CA LEU A 259 13.17 27.90 8.29
C LEU A 259 14.05 28.44 9.42
N ASP A 260 13.68 28.16 10.64
CA ASP A 260 14.45 28.50 11.85
C ASP A 260 14.57 27.27 12.79
N SER A 261 15.27 27.43 13.92
CA SER A 261 15.48 26.36 14.86
C SER A 261 14.22 25.90 15.63
N ARG A 262 13.15 26.66 15.59
CA ARG A 262 11.86 26.35 16.24
C ARG A 262 10.83 25.81 15.26
N ARG A 263 10.87 26.31 14.02
CA ARG A 263 9.98 25.94 12.92
C ARG A 263 10.83 25.46 11.75
N ASP A 264 11.34 24.24 11.90
CA ASP A 264 12.10 23.55 10.88
C ASP A 264 11.21 22.95 9.77
N ALA A 265 11.81 22.27 8.84
CA ALA A 265 11.07 21.67 7.72
C ALA A 265 10.07 20.58 8.18
N ALA A 266 10.39 19.84 9.26
CA ALA A 266 9.51 18.81 9.80
C ALA A 266 8.28 19.44 10.46
N TYR A 267 8.46 20.53 11.21
CA TYR A 267 7.36 21.30 11.79
C TYR A 267 6.36 21.76 10.74
N TRP A 268 6.82 22.39 9.66
CA TRP A 268 5.93 22.89 8.63
C TRP A 268 5.26 21.77 7.83
N ARG A 269 6.00 20.70 7.53
CA ARG A 269 5.47 19.51 6.85
C ARG A 269 4.34 18.87 7.66
N ASP A 270 4.52 18.72 8.96
CA ASP A 270 3.51 18.17 9.87
C ASP A 270 2.32 19.11 10.04
N SER A 271 2.57 20.43 10.16
CA SER A 271 1.53 21.43 10.30
C SER A 271 0.59 21.47 9.09
N TRP A 272 1.13 21.43 7.87
CA TRP A 272 0.29 21.43 6.65
C TRP A 272 -0.32 20.06 6.35
N PHE A 273 0.27 18.97 6.82
CA PHE A 273 -0.33 17.65 6.70
C PHE A 273 -1.57 17.49 7.59
N ASN A 274 -1.52 18.04 8.80
CA ASN A 274 -2.57 17.91 9.83
C ASN A 274 -3.47 19.12 9.99
N GLY A 275 -3.12 20.25 9.39
CA GLY A 275 -3.90 21.49 9.44
C GLY A 275 -4.75 21.73 8.20
N PRO A 276 -5.78 22.61 8.32
CA PRO A 276 -6.64 22.95 7.19
C PRO A 276 -5.92 23.83 6.18
N LEU A 277 -6.09 23.54 4.89
CA LEU A 277 -5.63 24.31 3.75
C LEU A 277 -6.75 24.49 2.72
N PRO A 278 -6.72 25.54 1.89
CA PRO A 278 -7.72 25.73 0.82
C PRO A 278 -7.40 24.90 -0.43
N PHE A 279 -6.39 24.08 -0.39
CA PHE A 279 -5.92 23.21 -1.48
C PHE A 279 -5.33 21.91 -0.94
N ALA A 280 -5.29 20.91 -1.80
CA ALA A 280 -4.58 19.66 -1.53
C ALA A 280 -3.07 19.85 -1.65
N THR A 281 -2.31 19.03 -0.89
CA THR A 281 -0.84 19.05 -0.91
C THR A 281 -0.30 17.61 -0.94
N ASP A 282 0.86 17.40 -1.57
CA ASP A 282 1.53 16.11 -1.59
C ASP A 282 2.87 16.11 -0.83
N GLY A 283 3.15 17.19 -0.10
CA GLY A 283 4.37 17.41 0.67
C GLY A 283 4.72 18.88 0.84
N VAL A 284 6.00 19.16 0.93
CA VAL A 284 6.57 20.51 1.04
C VAL A 284 7.72 20.69 0.06
N VAL A 285 8.01 21.95 -0.27
CA VAL A 285 9.16 22.35 -1.08
C VAL A 285 10.06 23.25 -0.25
N ILE A 286 11.33 22.84 -0.10
CA ILE A 286 12.37 23.65 0.58
C ILE A 286 13.23 24.32 -0.48
N LYS A 287 13.47 25.63 -0.33
CA LYS A 287 14.20 26.45 -1.30
C LYS A 287 15.23 27.32 -0.59
N GLN A 288 16.34 27.61 -1.26
CA GLN A 288 17.22 28.69 -0.81
C GLN A 288 16.55 30.05 -1.07
N ALA A 289 16.78 31.01 -0.17
CA ALA A 289 16.27 32.37 -0.31
C ALA A 289 16.75 33.01 -1.61
N GLU A 290 18.05 32.91 -1.89
CA GLU A 290 18.64 33.39 -3.12
C GLU A 290 18.68 32.29 -4.18
N ARG A 291 18.18 32.57 -5.36
CA ARG A 291 18.20 31.66 -6.51
C ARG A 291 19.08 32.21 -7.63
N PRO A 292 19.66 31.34 -8.47
CA PRO A 292 20.39 31.78 -9.64
C PRO A 292 19.45 32.48 -10.64
N GLY A 293 19.96 33.47 -11.32
CA GLY A 293 19.21 34.17 -12.39
C GLY A 293 18.83 33.21 -13.53
N VAL A 294 17.75 33.51 -14.24
CA VAL A 294 17.11 32.69 -15.28
C VAL A 294 18.06 32.16 -16.35
N ARG A 295 19.10 32.90 -16.71
CA ARG A 295 20.13 32.47 -17.68
C ARG A 295 20.95 31.26 -17.25
N ARG A 296 20.92 30.88 -15.97
CA ARG A 296 21.60 29.70 -15.42
C ARG A 296 20.66 28.53 -15.17
N TRP A 297 19.40 28.65 -15.57
CA TRP A 297 18.45 27.57 -15.47
C TRP A 297 18.76 26.53 -16.54
N SER A 298 19.20 25.36 -16.08
CA SER A 298 19.52 24.23 -16.95
C SER A 298 18.29 23.34 -17.18
N SER A 299 18.46 22.36 -18.04
CA SER A 299 17.46 21.31 -18.27
C SER A 299 17.29 20.32 -17.09
N ALA A 300 18.19 20.35 -16.11
CA ALA A 300 18.12 19.51 -14.91
C ALA A 300 17.24 20.15 -13.81
N PRO A 301 16.68 19.35 -12.88
CA PRO A 301 16.04 19.86 -11.69
C PRO A 301 16.94 20.80 -10.89
N PRO A 302 16.42 21.88 -10.28
CA PRO A 302 17.23 22.87 -9.59
C PRO A 302 17.91 22.29 -8.34
N GLU A 303 19.19 22.61 -8.13
CA GLU A 303 19.94 22.21 -6.94
C GLU A 303 19.60 23.05 -5.70
N TRP A 304 18.99 24.25 -5.89
CA TRP A 304 18.62 25.19 -4.85
C TRP A 304 17.23 24.94 -4.26
N ALA A 305 16.51 23.92 -4.75
CA ALA A 305 15.17 23.54 -4.26
C ALA A 305 15.01 22.02 -4.26
N VAL A 306 14.26 21.52 -3.30
CA VAL A 306 13.98 20.08 -3.14
C VAL A 306 12.56 19.87 -2.65
N ALA A 307 11.89 18.82 -3.14
CA ALA A 307 10.59 18.40 -2.68
C ALA A 307 10.70 17.26 -1.65
N TRP A 308 9.94 17.38 -0.56
CA TRP A 308 9.80 16.37 0.47
C TRP A 308 8.34 15.95 0.57
N LYS A 309 8.01 14.84 -0.06
CA LYS A 309 6.63 14.33 -0.09
C LYS A 309 6.17 13.79 1.26
N TYR A 310 4.86 13.78 1.47
CA TYR A 310 4.25 13.06 2.59
C TYR A 310 4.50 11.55 2.47
N PRO A 311 4.39 10.79 3.57
CA PRO A 311 4.40 9.34 3.49
C PRO A 311 3.36 8.86 2.49
N ALA A 312 3.76 7.96 1.62
CA ALA A 312 2.83 7.38 0.66
C ALA A 312 1.74 6.59 1.39
N GLN A 313 0.48 6.86 1.09
CA GLN A 313 -0.66 6.10 1.63
C GLN A 313 -0.90 4.81 0.86
N LYS A 314 -0.36 4.72 -0.37
CA LYS A 314 -0.41 3.54 -1.22
C LYS A 314 1.00 3.12 -1.63
N ALA A 315 1.22 1.83 -1.72
CA ALA A 315 2.48 1.26 -2.21
C ALA A 315 2.24 0.32 -3.38
N LEU A 316 3.04 0.47 -4.43
CA LEU A 316 3.07 -0.46 -5.56
C LEU A 316 3.93 -1.67 -5.17
N ALA A 317 3.32 -2.85 -5.14
CA ALA A 317 3.98 -4.10 -4.79
C ALA A 317 3.90 -5.11 -5.93
N GLU A 318 4.98 -5.88 -6.13
CA GLU A 318 5.00 -7.00 -7.05
C GLU A 318 4.53 -8.28 -6.36
N VAL A 319 3.64 -9.02 -7.00
CA VAL A 319 3.16 -10.31 -6.52
C VAL A 319 4.23 -11.38 -6.77
N ARG A 320 4.72 -12.02 -5.70
CA ARG A 320 5.63 -13.16 -5.76
C ARG A 320 4.91 -14.49 -5.92
N GLY A 321 3.72 -14.60 -5.33
CA GLY A 321 2.95 -15.83 -5.34
C GLY A 321 1.58 -15.65 -4.70
N VAL A 322 0.71 -16.63 -4.91
CA VAL A 322 -0.60 -16.74 -4.26
C VAL A 322 -0.69 -18.11 -3.60
N GLU A 323 -0.95 -18.11 -2.31
CA GLU A 323 -1.21 -19.30 -1.50
C GLU A 323 -2.70 -19.37 -1.19
N PHE A 324 -3.32 -20.52 -1.39
CA PHE A 324 -4.72 -20.72 -1.05
C PHE A 324 -4.80 -21.46 0.28
N ARG A 325 -5.24 -20.78 1.33
CA ARG A 325 -5.43 -21.36 2.67
C ARG A 325 -6.85 -21.85 2.84
N VAL A 326 -6.99 -23.04 3.36
CA VAL A 326 -8.30 -23.61 3.70
C VAL A 326 -8.45 -23.55 5.22
N GLY A 327 -9.41 -22.76 5.69
CA GLY A 327 -9.73 -22.65 7.11
C GLY A 327 -10.55 -23.85 7.62
N ARG A 328 -10.68 -23.98 8.94
CA ARG A 328 -11.44 -25.08 9.59
C ARG A 328 -12.89 -25.23 9.10
N THR A 329 -13.51 -24.15 8.67
CA THR A 329 -14.89 -24.14 8.15
C THR A 329 -14.98 -24.48 6.67
N GLY A 330 -13.85 -24.76 6.02
CA GLY A 330 -13.77 -24.98 4.58
C GLY A 330 -13.65 -23.70 3.74
N ARG A 331 -13.61 -22.51 4.36
CA ARG A 331 -13.42 -21.27 3.63
C ARG A 331 -12.02 -21.21 3.01
N VAL A 332 -11.98 -21.08 1.68
CA VAL A 332 -10.73 -20.87 0.95
C VAL A 332 -10.40 -19.37 0.93
N THR A 333 -9.23 -19.04 1.47
CA THR A 333 -8.76 -17.65 1.56
C THR A 333 -7.43 -17.49 0.81
N PRO A 334 -7.38 -16.75 -0.29
CA PRO A 334 -6.15 -16.44 -0.98
C PRO A 334 -5.28 -15.48 -0.16
N LEU A 335 -4.01 -15.83 0.03
CA LEU A 335 -2.97 -15.03 0.63
C LEU A 335 -1.96 -14.67 -0.45
N VAL A 336 -1.85 -13.38 -0.77
CA VAL A 336 -0.92 -12.87 -1.78
C VAL A 336 0.42 -12.57 -1.11
N TRP A 337 1.47 -13.22 -1.59
CA TRP A 337 2.85 -12.95 -1.20
C TRP A 337 3.43 -11.88 -2.11
N LEU A 338 4.07 -10.88 -1.52
CA LEU A 338 4.58 -9.70 -2.19
C LEU A 338 6.11 -9.62 -2.10
N ASN A 339 6.75 -9.03 -3.09
CA ASN A 339 8.03 -8.41 -2.86
C ASN A 339 7.83 -7.33 -1.78
N PRO A 340 8.63 -7.38 -0.67
CA PRO A 340 8.33 -6.54 0.48
C PRO A 340 8.35 -5.06 0.14
N VAL A 341 7.29 -4.36 0.50
CA VAL A 341 7.19 -2.90 0.41
C VAL A 341 7.10 -2.28 1.80
N ARG A 342 7.45 -1.00 1.89
CA ARG A 342 7.27 -0.22 3.12
C ARG A 342 6.11 0.75 2.93
N LEU A 343 5.20 0.75 3.89
CA LEU A 343 4.07 1.67 3.93
C LEU A 343 3.89 2.13 5.38
N GLU A 344 3.95 3.44 5.61
CA GLU A 344 3.91 4.06 6.94
C GLU A 344 4.87 3.40 7.97
N GLY A 345 6.14 3.19 7.56
CA GLY A 345 7.16 2.58 8.39
C GLY A 345 7.06 1.06 8.57
N ARG A 346 5.99 0.42 8.11
CA ARG A 346 5.77 -1.03 8.22
C ARG A 346 6.25 -1.75 6.97
N ARG A 347 6.84 -2.92 7.16
CA ARG A 347 7.22 -3.82 6.08
C ARG A 347 6.09 -4.79 5.80
N ILE A 348 5.51 -4.71 4.60
CA ILE A 348 4.41 -5.56 4.14
C ILE A 348 4.96 -6.54 3.12
N SER A 349 4.81 -7.83 3.37
CA SER A 349 5.26 -8.93 2.50
C SER A 349 4.15 -9.90 2.12
N ARG A 350 2.95 -9.74 2.68
CA ARG A 350 1.79 -10.57 2.39
C ARG A 350 0.50 -9.84 2.73
N VAL A 351 -0.55 -10.11 1.96
CA VAL A 351 -1.90 -9.55 2.16
C VAL A 351 -2.94 -10.62 1.89
N SER A 352 -3.95 -10.72 2.76
CA SER A 352 -5.10 -11.60 2.56
C SER A 352 -6.16 -10.90 1.70
N LEU A 353 -6.70 -11.61 0.72
CA LEU A 353 -7.82 -11.11 -0.10
C LEU A 353 -9.19 -11.39 0.52
N GLY A 354 -9.24 -12.18 1.60
CA GLY A 354 -10.46 -12.48 2.32
C GLY A 354 -11.37 -13.52 1.65
N SER A 355 -11.50 -13.55 0.32
CA SER A 355 -12.33 -14.53 -0.39
C SER A 355 -11.75 -14.93 -1.73
N LEU A 356 -12.09 -16.16 -2.18
CA LEU A 356 -11.72 -16.67 -3.50
C LEU A 356 -12.40 -15.86 -4.63
N GLU A 357 -13.63 -15.42 -4.42
CA GLU A 357 -14.38 -14.59 -5.36
C GLU A 357 -13.62 -13.29 -5.69
N ARG A 358 -13.10 -12.60 -4.66
CA ARG A 358 -12.29 -11.40 -4.85
C ARG A 358 -10.99 -11.69 -5.60
N TRP A 359 -10.33 -12.82 -5.33
CA TRP A 359 -9.15 -13.20 -6.08
C TRP A 359 -9.48 -13.46 -7.56
N THR A 360 -10.59 -14.16 -7.81
CA THR A 360 -11.04 -14.44 -9.18
C THR A 360 -11.38 -13.16 -9.94
N SER A 361 -12.05 -12.19 -9.29
CA SER A 361 -12.41 -10.92 -9.93
C SER A 361 -11.19 -10.05 -10.25
N LEU A 362 -10.14 -10.10 -9.42
CA LEU A 362 -8.90 -9.37 -9.63
C LEU A 362 -7.90 -10.14 -10.51
N ASP A 363 -8.10 -11.43 -10.75
CA ASP A 363 -7.23 -12.35 -11.52
C ASP A 363 -5.74 -12.18 -11.19
N ILE A 364 -5.38 -12.13 -9.89
CA ILE A 364 -4.02 -11.86 -9.43
C ILE A 364 -3.12 -13.06 -9.66
N ARG A 365 -1.94 -12.82 -10.26
CA ARG A 365 -0.90 -13.83 -10.53
C ARG A 365 0.50 -13.32 -10.20
N PRO A 366 1.49 -14.22 -10.05
CA PRO A 366 2.88 -13.82 -9.86
C PRO A 366 3.38 -12.92 -10.99
N GLY A 367 4.06 -11.84 -10.61
CA GLY A 367 4.57 -10.79 -11.51
C GLY A 367 3.65 -9.57 -11.63
N ASP A 368 2.36 -9.68 -11.29
CA ASP A 368 1.43 -8.55 -11.33
C ASP A 368 1.87 -7.45 -10.35
N GLN A 369 1.64 -6.20 -10.71
CA GLN A 369 1.87 -5.03 -9.86
C GLN A 369 0.54 -4.63 -9.23
N VAL A 370 0.50 -4.58 -7.91
CA VAL A 370 -0.72 -4.35 -7.12
C VAL A 370 -0.57 -3.16 -6.19
N ALA A 371 -1.66 -2.46 -5.94
CA ALA A 371 -1.72 -1.37 -4.98
C ALA A 371 -2.05 -1.91 -3.58
N ILE A 372 -1.24 -1.51 -2.61
CA ILE A 372 -1.41 -1.84 -1.19
C ILE A 372 -1.65 -0.56 -0.40
N GLU A 373 -2.65 -0.55 0.45
CA GLU A 373 -2.93 0.52 1.41
C GLU A 373 -3.19 -0.04 2.81
N LEU A 374 -3.25 0.84 3.82
CA LEU A 374 -3.60 0.44 5.19
C LEU A 374 -5.04 0.84 5.50
N ALA A 375 -5.90 -0.13 5.75
CA ALA A 375 -7.22 0.13 6.31
C ALA A 375 -7.10 0.45 7.80
N GLY A 376 -7.67 1.59 8.22
CA GLY A 376 -7.65 2.02 9.60
C GLY A 376 -6.25 2.10 10.21
N LEU A 377 -5.25 2.54 9.44
CA LEU A 377 -3.84 2.73 9.82
C LEU A 377 -3.06 1.45 10.19
N THR A 378 -3.68 0.26 10.16
CA THR A 378 -3.04 -0.94 10.70
C THR A 378 -3.09 -2.18 9.81
N ILE A 379 -4.14 -2.37 9.03
CA ILE A 379 -4.39 -3.62 8.30
C ILE A 379 -4.06 -3.43 6.82
N PRO A 380 -3.01 -4.11 6.29
CA PRO A 380 -2.70 -4.05 4.87
C PRO A 380 -3.84 -4.64 4.03
N GLN A 381 -4.27 -3.90 3.03
CA GLN A 381 -5.24 -4.33 2.04
C GLN A 381 -4.68 -4.15 0.63
N LEU A 382 -4.99 -5.10 -0.25
CA LEU A 382 -4.76 -4.96 -1.67
C LEU A 382 -6.03 -4.35 -2.28
N THR A 383 -5.91 -3.16 -2.87
CA THR A 383 -7.06 -2.41 -3.39
C THR A 383 -7.34 -2.73 -4.86
N GLU A 384 -6.31 -2.77 -5.67
CA GLU A 384 -6.44 -2.97 -7.12
C GLU A 384 -5.20 -3.62 -7.74
N VAL A 385 -5.34 -4.13 -8.94
CA VAL A 385 -4.21 -4.52 -9.79
C VAL A 385 -3.89 -3.36 -10.72
N VAL A 386 -2.74 -2.75 -10.49
CA VAL A 386 -2.25 -1.59 -11.26
C VAL A 386 -1.81 -2.02 -12.66
N TRP A 387 -1.17 -3.19 -12.74
CA TRP A 387 -0.72 -3.73 -14.01
C TRP A 387 -0.59 -5.26 -13.96
N HIS A 388 -1.12 -5.92 -14.98
CA HIS A 388 -0.99 -7.35 -15.17
C HIS A 388 0.25 -7.67 -16.00
N THR A 389 1.13 -8.55 -15.49
CA THR A 389 2.26 -9.06 -16.26
C THR A 389 1.79 -9.78 -17.54
N GLN A 390 2.57 -9.70 -18.62
CA GLN A 390 2.22 -10.35 -19.89
C GLN A 390 2.38 -11.88 -19.81
N GLU A 391 3.44 -12.33 -19.14
CA GLU A 391 3.72 -13.76 -18.94
C GLU A 391 3.07 -14.25 -17.65
N ARG A 392 1.88 -14.80 -17.77
CA ARG A 392 1.02 -15.19 -16.65
C ARG A 392 0.87 -16.72 -16.57
N SER A 393 1.42 -17.32 -15.52
CA SER A 393 1.20 -18.73 -15.25
C SER A 393 -0.20 -18.98 -14.67
N PRO A 394 -0.96 -19.97 -15.14
CA PRO A 394 -2.26 -20.29 -14.58
C PRO A 394 -2.11 -20.76 -13.12
N LEU A 395 -3.02 -20.34 -12.26
CA LEU A 395 -3.15 -20.83 -10.89
C LEU A 395 -4.46 -21.60 -10.76
N THR A 396 -4.40 -22.78 -10.16
CA THR A 396 -5.57 -23.59 -9.90
C THR A 396 -5.91 -23.53 -8.40
N PRO A 397 -6.95 -22.79 -8.01
CA PRO A 397 -7.37 -22.74 -6.62
C PRO A 397 -8.01 -24.08 -6.20
N PRO A 398 -7.99 -24.41 -4.90
CA PRO A 398 -8.77 -25.51 -4.39
C PRO A 398 -10.26 -25.33 -4.70
N SER A 399 -10.93 -26.43 -5.08
CA SER A 399 -12.38 -26.39 -5.36
C SER A 399 -13.18 -26.09 -4.08
N PRO A 400 -13.94 -24.96 -4.02
CA PRO A 400 -14.69 -24.60 -2.82
C PRO A 400 -15.76 -25.64 -2.44
N GLN A 401 -16.28 -26.40 -3.41
CA GLN A 401 -17.32 -27.41 -3.19
C GLN A 401 -16.81 -28.60 -2.39
N ARG A 402 -15.48 -28.82 -2.36
CA ARG A 402 -14.85 -29.88 -1.60
C ARG A 402 -14.77 -29.57 -0.11
N TYR A 403 -14.77 -28.29 0.25
CA TYR A 403 -14.51 -27.83 1.60
C TYR A 403 -15.75 -27.17 2.19
N HIS A 404 -16.21 -27.69 3.33
CA HIS A 404 -17.32 -27.13 4.08
C HIS A 404 -17.14 -27.42 5.58
N LEU A 405 -18.08 -26.96 6.41
CA LEU A 405 -18.01 -27.10 7.86
C LEU A 405 -17.86 -28.55 8.34
N LEU A 406 -18.36 -29.52 7.60
CA LEU A 406 -18.39 -30.92 7.97
C LEU A 406 -17.47 -31.82 7.07
N SER A 407 -16.45 -31.21 6.44
CA SER A 407 -15.47 -31.97 5.64
C SER A 407 -14.12 -32.05 6.33
N CYS A 408 -13.26 -32.98 5.88
CA CYS A 408 -11.86 -33.09 6.30
C CYS A 408 -11.64 -33.26 7.81
N PHE A 409 -12.32 -34.20 8.42
CA PHE A 409 -12.01 -34.66 9.78
C PHE A 409 -10.90 -35.73 9.79
N GLU A 410 -10.52 -36.22 8.62
CA GLU A 410 -9.50 -37.22 8.39
C GLU A 410 -8.52 -36.77 7.31
N LEU A 411 -7.24 -37.21 7.42
CA LEU A 411 -6.16 -36.91 6.49
C LEU A 411 -6.34 -37.76 5.22
N THR A 412 -7.07 -37.21 4.27
CA THR A 412 -7.21 -37.72 2.91
C THR A 412 -6.58 -36.77 1.92
N SER A 413 -6.38 -37.20 0.67
CA SER A 413 -5.78 -36.34 -0.36
C SER A 413 -6.47 -34.99 -0.45
N GLY A 414 -5.75 -33.89 -0.18
CA GLY A 414 -6.21 -32.49 -0.18
C GLY A 414 -6.95 -32.04 1.08
N CYS A 415 -7.07 -32.88 2.12
CA CYS A 415 -7.66 -32.52 3.41
C CYS A 415 -6.65 -32.02 4.45
N ASP A 416 -5.36 -32.08 4.16
CA ASP A 416 -4.27 -31.68 5.06
C ASP A 416 -4.42 -30.28 5.64
N ALA A 417 -4.72 -29.30 4.80
CA ALA A 417 -4.86 -27.89 5.23
C ALA A 417 -6.08 -27.68 6.15
N GLN A 418 -7.24 -28.25 5.83
CA GLN A 418 -8.43 -28.08 6.65
C GLN A 418 -8.33 -28.88 7.96
N LEU A 419 -7.80 -30.09 7.93
CA LEU A 419 -7.57 -30.90 9.13
C LEU A 419 -6.59 -30.19 10.08
N LEU A 420 -5.49 -29.66 9.56
CA LEU A 420 -4.54 -28.88 10.36
C LEU A 420 -5.20 -27.66 11.00
N ALA A 421 -6.02 -26.92 10.25
CA ALA A 421 -6.77 -25.78 10.78
C ALA A 421 -7.78 -26.19 11.86
N ARG A 422 -8.40 -27.38 11.75
CA ARG A 422 -9.27 -27.95 12.78
C ARG A 422 -8.51 -28.34 14.04
N LEU A 423 -7.37 -29.03 13.90
CA LEU A 423 -6.51 -29.41 15.02
C LEU A 423 -5.98 -28.18 15.77
N THR A 424 -5.54 -27.16 15.03
CA THR A 424 -5.07 -25.91 15.62
C THR A 424 -6.18 -25.23 16.42
N TYR A 425 -7.36 -25.08 15.84
CA TYR A 425 -8.52 -24.52 16.52
C TYR A 425 -8.93 -25.34 17.74
N LEU A 426 -8.99 -26.67 17.61
CA LEU A 426 -9.31 -27.57 18.71
C LEU A 426 -8.32 -27.40 19.89
N GLY A 427 -7.02 -27.35 19.62
CA GLY A 427 -6.01 -27.14 20.65
C GLY A 427 -6.16 -25.80 21.35
N GLU A 428 -6.46 -24.73 20.61
CA GLU A 428 -6.74 -23.40 21.14
C GLU A 428 -7.99 -23.37 22.05
N GLN A 429 -9.12 -23.96 21.59
CA GLN A 429 -10.36 -23.99 22.35
C GLN A 429 -10.24 -24.82 23.64
N LEU A 430 -9.50 -25.92 23.59
CA LEU A 430 -9.20 -26.75 24.77
C LEU A 430 -8.15 -26.11 25.69
N GLY A 431 -7.46 -25.07 25.25
CA GLY A 431 -6.43 -24.37 26.01
C GLY A 431 -5.12 -25.13 26.16
N MET A 432 -4.76 -25.95 25.16
CA MET A 432 -3.51 -26.74 25.14
C MET A 432 -2.29 -25.82 25.01
N GLN A 433 -1.44 -25.81 26.02
CA GLN A 433 -0.22 -25.00 26.01
C GLN A 433 0.91 -25.67 25.23
N GLY A 434 1.58 -24.91 24.36
CA GLY A 434 2.69 -25.42 23.55
C GLY A 434 2.27 -26.35 22.37
N VAL A 435 0.96 -26.45 22.10
CA VAL A 435 0.39 -27.26 21.01
C VAL A 435 -0.21 -26.34 19.96
N GLY A 436 0.65 -25.83 19.07
CA GLY A 436 0.25 -24.96 17.97
C GLY A 436 0.28 -25.65 16.60
N GLU A 437 0.08 -24.85 15.55
CA GLU A 437 0.08 -25.32 14.14
C GLU A 437 1.31 -26.17 13.80
N GLY A 438 2.51 -25.73 14.23
CA GLY A 438 3.76 -26.45 13.96
C GLY A 438 3.82 -27.83 14.60
N THR A 439 3.30 -27.97 15.84
CA THR A 439 3.21 -29.27 16.53
C THR A 439 2.24 -30.20 15.81
N TRP A 440 1.04 -29.71 15.48
CA TRP A 440 0.04 -30.50 14.76
C TRP A 440 0.55 -30.93 13.39
N ARG A 441 1.22 -30.05 12.66
CA ARG A 441 1.83 -30.38 11.36
C ARG A 441 2.86 -31.52 11.51
N ALA A 442 3.76 -31.40 12.48
CA ALA A 442 4.77 -32.43 12.71
C ALA A 442 4.14 -33.80 13.05
N LEU A 443 3.06 -33.83 13.83
CA LEU A 443 2.32 -35.07 14.16
C LEU A 443 1.58 -35.64 12.93
N MET A 444 1.02 -34.80 12.07
CA MET A 444 0.38 -35.21 10.82
C MET A 444 1.41 -35.76 9.83
N ASP A 445 2.53 -35.07 9.64
CA ASP A 445 3.60 -35.46 8.70
C ASP A 445 4.25 -36.80 9.11
N ALA A 446 4.32 -37.05 10.43
CA ALA A 446 4.79 -38.32 10.97
C ALA A 446 3.73 -39.47 10.95
N GLY A 447 2.49 -39.17 10.54
CA GLY A 447 1.39 -40.13 10.52
C GLY A 447 0.89 -40.52 11.93
N VAL A 448 1.26 -39.78 12.97
CA VAL A 448 0.81 -40.01 14.36
C VAL A 448 -0.62 -39.52 14.56
N VAL A 449 -0.99 -38.44 13.85
CA VAL A 449 -2.34 -37.91 13.83
C VAL A 449 -2.84 -37.85 12.39
N THR A 450 -3.82 -38.70 12.11
CA THR A 450 -4.48 -38.81 10.80
C THR A 450 -5.95 -38.46 10.86
N GLN A 451 -6.55 -38.45 12.05
CA GLN A 451 -7.92 -38.01 12.34
C GLN A 451 -7.92 -36.96 13.45
N LEU A 452 -9.02 -36.19 13.54
CA LEU A 452 -9.13 -35.04 14.45
C LEU A 452 -8.88 -35.40 15.94
N LEU A 453 -9.19 -36.63 16.37
CA LEU A 453 -9.09 -37.06 17.77
C LEU A 453 -8.04 -38.19 18.01
N ASP A 454 -7.19 -38.55 17.04
CA ASP A 454 -6.17 -39.59 17.22
C ASP A 454 -5.23 -39.30 18.39
N TRP A 455 -4.91 -38.05 18.62
CA TRP A 455 -4.03 -37.59 19.71
C TRP A 455 -4.51 -38.00 21.11
N LEU A 456 -5.79 -38.33 21.30
CA LEU A 456 -6.33 -38.88 22.57
C LEU A 456 -5.72 -40.21 22.97
N ARG A 457 -5.20 -40.96 22.00
CA ARG A 457 -4.68 -42.35 22.18
C ARG A 457 -3.17 -42.43 21.93
N VAL A 458 -2.52 -41.31 21.68
CA VAL A 458 -1.08 -41.27 21.38
C VAL A 458 -0.27 -41.61 22.64
N GLU A 459 0.71 -42.52 22.46
CA GLU A 459 1.64 -42.93 23.50
C GLU A 459 2.96 -42.13 23.45
N PRO A 460 3.68 -41.97 24.59
CA PRO A 460 4.93 -41.19 24.64
C PRO A 460 5.99 -41.65 23.62
N LEU A 461 6.10 -42.95 23.38
CA LEU A 461 7.07 -43.53 22.44
C LEU A 461 6.78 -43.10 20.99
N GLN A 462 5.52 -43.00 20.61
CA GLN A 462 5.12 -42.56 19.27
C GLN A 462 5.55 -41.10 19.03
N LEU A 463 5.41 -40.24 20.04
CA LEU A 463 5.82 -38.84 19.97
C LEU A 463 7.34 -38.66 19.83
N GLN A 464 8.13 -39.51 20.50
CA GLN A 464 9.59 -39.46 20.43
C GLN A 464 10.15 -39.80 19.04
N HIS A 465 9.39 -40.46 18.18
CA HIS A 465 9.76 -40.77 16.80
C HIS A 465 9.47 -39.59 15.85
N VAL A 466 8.76 -38.57 16.33
CA VAL A 466 8.45 -37.37 15.52
C VAL A 466 9.66 -36.41 15.52
N TYR A 467 10.09 -36.01 14.35
CA TYR A 467 11.21 -35.06 14.22
C TYR A 467 10.99 -33.79 15.03
N GLY A 468 11.95 -33.43 15.86
CA GLY A 468 11.89 -32.25 16.72
C GLY A 468 11.15 -32.42 18.06
N ILE A 469 10.63 -33.63 18.36
CA ILE A 469 9.99 -33.92 19.65
C ILE A 469 10.88 -34.89 20.46
N GLY A 470 11.59 -34.34 21.45
CA GLY A 470 12.36 -35.13 22.42
C GLY A 470 11.49 -35.60 23.60
N GLU A 471 12.10 -36.41 24.51
CA GLU A 471 11.42 -37.03 25.63
C GLU A 471 10.66 -36.04 26.54
N VAL A 472 11.28 -34.88 26.85
CA VAL A 472 10.68 -33.83 27.69
C VAL A 472 9.44 -33.24 27.00
N THR A 473 9.55 -32.95 25.69
CA THR A 473 8.44 -32.40 24.91
C THR A 473 7.32 -33.44 24.75
N ALA A 474 7.66 -34.70 24.49
CA ALA A 474 6.68 -35.79 24.41
C ALA A 474 5.89 -35.93 25.72
N SER A 475 6.58 -35.93 26.88
CA SER A 475 5.93 -35.98 28.19
C SER A 475 5.02 -34.76 28.45
N ALA A 476 5.45 -33.55 28.06
CA ALA A 476 4.64 -32.34 28.17
C ALA A 476 3.38 -32.42 27.29
N LEU A 477 3.50 -32.88 26.04
CA LEU A 477 2.36 -33.06 25.13
C LEU A 477 1.34 -34.07 25.68
N ILE A 478 1.79 -35.22 26.19
CA ILE A 478 0.90 -36.20 26.85
C ILE A 478 0.17 -35.57 28.04
N GLY A 479 0.87 -34.78 28.85
CA GLY A 479 0.24 -34.05 29.95
C GLY A 479 -0.87 -33.10 29.48
N GLN A 480 -0.65 -32.39 28.38
CA GLN A 480 -1.67 -31.54 27.76
C GLN A 480 -2.86 -32.38 27.25
N PHE A 481 -2.60 -33.46 26.52
CA PHE A 481 -3.64 -34.33 25.96
C PHE A 481 -4.49 -35.00 27.04
N GLN A 482 -3.92 -35.34 28.15
CA GLN A 482 -4.65 -35.91 29.29
C GLN A 482 -5.43 -34.83 30.07
N GLY A 483 -4.81 -33.68 30.29
CA GLY A 483 -5.39 -32.60 31.09
C GLY A 483 -6.67 -31.97 30.50
N VAL A 484 -6.85 -32.03 29.19
CA VAL A 484 -8.05 -31.45 28.54
C VAL A 484 -9.30 -32.34 28.63
N ARG A 485 -9.16 -33.62 29.01
CA ARG A 485 -10.30 -34.55 29.10
C ARG A 485 -11.34 -34.08 30.15
N SER A 486 -10.91 -33.38 31.17
CA SER A 486 -11.78 -32.83 32.21
C SER A 486 -12.44 -31.48 31.85
N LYS A 487 -12.26 -31.00 30.60
CA LYS A 487 -12.93 -29.79 30.15
C LYS A 487 -14.44 -29.99 30.02
N PRO A 488 -15.26 -28.95 30.31
CA PRO A 488 -16.70 -29.01 30.20
C PRO A 488 -17.18 -29.40 28.79
N PHE A 489 -18.32 -30.08 28.71
CA PHE A 489 -18.96 -30.50 27.46
C PHE A 489 -19.12 -29.35 26.44
N ALA A 490 -19.58 -28.16 26.86
CA ALA A 490 -19.72 -27.00 25.99
C ALA A 490 -18.39 -26.56 25.35
N VAL A 491 -17.27 -26.66 26.08
CA VAL A 491 -15.94 -26.35 25.55
C VAL A 491 -15.54 -27.36 24.47
N TRP A 492 -15.85 -28.64 24.68
CA TRP A 492 -15.60 -29.70 23.68
C TRP A 492 -16.45 -29.52 22.43
N LEU A 493 -17.74 -29.18 22.55
CA LEU A 493 -18.59 -28.91 21.39
C LEU A 493 -18.01 -27.76 20.56
N ASN A 494 -17.59 -26.67 21.21
CA ASN A 494 -16.94 -25.57 20.54
C ASN A 494 -15.62 -25.99 19.86
N ALA A 495 -14.79 -26.79 20.54
CA ALA A 495 -13.53 -27.30 20.02
C ALA A 495 -13.73 -28.22 18.81
N LEU A 496 -14.77 -29.03 18.76
CA LEU A 496 -15.18 -29.83 17.60
C LEU A 496 -15.70 -28.97 16.44
N GLY A 497 -16.01 -27.71 16.69
CA GLY A 497 -16.51 -26.75 15.70
C GLY A 497 -18.03 -26.79 15.52
N ALA A 498 -18.77 -27.18 16.55
CA ALA A 498 -20.23 -27.10 16.55
C ALA A 498 -20.71 -25.66 16.21
N PRO A 499 -21.81 -25.51 15.46
CA PRO A 499 -22.39 -24.20 15.20
C PRO A 499 -22.78 -23.48 16.50
N PRO A 500 -22.73 -22.13 16.54
CA PRO A 500 -23.15 -21.36 17.71
C PRO A 500 -24.58 -21.69 18.15
N GLY A 501 -24.81 -21.80 19.45
CA GLY A 501 -26.08 -22.20 20.03
C GLY A 501 -26.15 -23.67 20.48
N SER A 502 -25.05 -24.42 20.28
CA SER A 502 -24.90 -25.78 20.79
C SER A 502 -24.49 -25.84 22.28
N ASP A 503 -24.11 -24.73 22.88
CA ASP A 503 -23.57 -24.58 24.24
C ASP A 503 -24.67 -24.40 25.32
N MET A 504 -25.77 -25.10 25.18
CA MET A 504 -26.92 -25.00 26.10
C MET A 504 -26.60 -25.54 27.50
N PRO A 505 -27.03 -24.83 28.56
CA PRO A 505 -26.86 -25.35 29.91
C PRO A 505 -27.68 -26.64 30.15
N GLY A 506 -27.01 -27.67 30.67
CA GLY A 506 -27.66 -28.91 31.09
C GLY A 506 -27.93 -29.95 29.99
N GLY A 507 -27.42 -29.71 28.76
CA GLY A 507 -27.49 -30.70 27.69
C GLY A 507 -26.30 -31.67 27.73
N ASP A 508 -26.53 -32.90 27.32
CA ASP A 508 -25.48 -33.88 26.94
C ASP A 508 -25.58 -34.21 25.44
N TRP A 509 -24.66 -35.01 24.94
CA TRP A 509 -24.65 -35.35 23.52
C TRP A 509 -25.95 -36.00 23.05
N GLN A 510 -26.49 -36.96 23.82
CA GLN A 510 -27.71 -37.70 23.45
C GLN A 510 -28.91 -36.79 23.33
N HIS A 511 -29.02 -35.85 24.26
CA HIS A 511 -30.11 -34.87 24.29
C HIS A 511 -30.05 -33.95 23.07
N LEU A 512 -28.88 -33.34 22.80
CA LEU A 512 -28.70 -32.39 21.68
C LEU A 512 -28.77 -33.04 20.31
N ALA A 513 -28.23 -34.27 20.18
CA ALA A 513 -28.31 -35.05 18.94
C ALA A 513 -29.74 -35.50 18.58
N GLY A 514 -30.64 -35.55 19.56
CA GLY A 514 -32.05 -35.84 19.34
C GLY A 514 -32.90 -34.67 18.81
N TYR A 515 -32.39 -33.43 18.88
CA TYR A 515 -33.16 -32.25 18.50
C TYR A 515 -33.41 -32.16 16.98
N GLN A 516 -34.67 -31.90 16.64
CA GLN A 516 -35.07 -31.57 15.28
C GLN A 516 -34.93 -30.04 15.02
N ALA A 517 -34.97 -29.63 13.76
CA ALA A 517 -34.79 -28.23 13.36
C ALA A 517 -35.83 -27.30 14.06
N SER A 518 -37.06 -27.74 14.27
CA SER A 518 -38.09 -26.98 14.98
C SER A 518 -37.79 -26.76 16.47
N GLU A 519 -37.13 -27.73 17.11
CA GLU A 519 -36.72 -27.65 18.52
C GLU A 519 -35.57 -26.67 18.68
N TRP A 520 -34.57 -26.73 17.76
CA TRP A 520 -33.50 -25.75 17.69
C TRP A 520 -34.05 -24.33 17.46
N GLN A 521 -35.00 -24.16 16.54
CA GLN A 521 -35.61 -22.84 16.26
C GLN A 521 -36.42 -22.26 17.41
N ALA A 522 -36.91 -23.10 18.33
CA ALA A 522 -37.62 -22.65 19.54
C ALA A 522 -36.68 -21.97 20.55
N LEU A 523 -35.36 -22.10 20.38
CA LEU A 523 -34.37 -21.51 21.27
C LEU A 523 -34.05 -20.06 20.89
N PRO A 524 -33.84 -19.16 21.87
CA PRO A 524 -33.54 -17.75 21.60
C PRO A 524 -32.31 -17.57 20.71
N GLY A 525 -32.42 -16.79 19.63
CA GLY A 525 -31.32 -16.44 18.75
C GLY A 525 -30.95 -17.49 17.71
N ILE A 526 -31.70 -18.60 17.60
CA ILE A 526 -31.50 -19.63 16.58
C ILE A 526 -32.53 -19.49 15.46
N GLY A 527 -32.09 -19.00 14.30
CA GLY A 527 -32.92 -18.96 13.10
C GLY A 527 -32.83 -20.25 12.28
N PRO A 528 -33.66 -20.39 11.20
CA PRO A 528 -33.74 -21.62 10.40
C PRO A 528 -32.36 -22.15 9.89
N VAL A 529 -31.55 -21.28 9.31
CA VAL A 529 -30.22 -21.65 8.76
C VAL A 529 -29.30 -22.24 9.83
N ARG A 530 -29.34 -21.68 11.03
CA ARG A 530 -28.52 -22.17 12.15
C ARG A 530 -29.07 -23.47 12.71
N ALA A 531 -30.38 -23.64 12.80
CA ALA A 531 -31.03 -24.86 13.21
C ALA A 531 -30.68 -26.02 12.28
N ASP A 532 -30.75 -25.81 10.96
CA ASP A 532 -30.37 -26.80 9.96
C ASP A 532 -28.89 -27.18 10.07
N ALA A 533 -28.00 -26.19 10.32
CA ALA A 533 -26.57 -26.43 10.52
C ALA A 533 -26.28 -27.23 11.79
N LEU A 534 -27.04 -27.01 12.89
CA LEU A 534 -26.94 -27.78 14.12
C LEU A 534 -27.41 -29.23 13.91
N VAL A 535 -28.57 -29.44 13.28
CA VAL A 535 -29.05 -30.80 12.94
C VAL A 535 -28.01 -31.50 12.07
N ALA A 536 -27.50 -30.85 11.02
CA ALA A 536 -26.48 -31.42 10.14
C ALA A 536 -25.18 -31.79 10.89
N PHE A 537 -24.76 -30.99 11.89
CA PHE A 537 -23.59 -31.25 12.71
C PHE A 537 -23.78 -32.49 13.56
N PHE A 538 -24.87 -32.54 14.36
CA PHE A 538 -25.12 -33.64 15.29
C PHE A 538 -25.47 -34.98 14.62
N SER A 539 -26.00 -34.95 13.40
CA SER A 539 -26.30 -36.14 12.59
C SER A 539 -25.21 -36.56 11.62
N HIS A 540 -24.05 -35.85 11.61
CA HIS A 540 -22.98 -36.21 10.71
C HIS A 540 -22.21 -37.45 11.19
N PRO A 541 -22.02 -38.50 10.36
CA PRO A 541 -21.41 -39.74 10.79
C PRO A 541 -20.03 -39.61 11.44
N GLU A 542 -19.19 -38.69 10.91
CA GLU A 542 -17.86 -38.47 11.49
C GLU A 542 -17.94 -37.75 12.86
N VAL A 543 -18.93 -36.88 13.05
CA VAL A 543 -19.13 -36.17 14.32
C VAL A 543 -19.70 -37.14 15.37
N GLU A 544 -20.64 -38.00 15.00
CA GLU A 544 -21.15 -39.08 15.86
C GLU A 544 -20.02 -40.03 16.28
N ARG A 545 -19.14 -40.42 15.35
CA ARG A 545 -17.97 -41.26 15.65
C ARG A 545 -17.02 -40.57 16.64
N MET A 546 -16.79 -39.27 16.48
CA MET A 546 -15.96 -38.47 17.42
C MET A 546 -16.60 -38.38 18.81
N ALA A 547 -17.92 -38.24 18.89
CA ALA A 547 -18.64 -38.23 20.17
C ALA A 547 -18.47 -39.58 20.90
N GLU A 548 -18.58 -40.70 20.19
CA GLU A 548 -18.34 -42.04 20.78
C GLU A 548 -16.87 -42.20 21.24
N GLN A 549 -15.91 -41.67 20.49
CA GLN A 549 -14.48 -41.68 20.90
C GLN A 549 -14.28 -40.86 22.18
N LEU A 550 -14.93 -39.70 22.34
CA LEU A 550 -14.85 -38.87 23.52
C LEU A 550 -15.49 -39.55 24.74
N LYS A 551 -16.63 -40.18 24.54
CA LYS A 551 -17.28 -41.03 25.55
C LYS A 551 -16.35 -42.14 26.06
N GLN A 552 -15.70 -42.88 25.13
CA GLN A 552 -14.72 -43.90 25.46
C GLN A 552 -13.47 -43.33 26.18
N ALA A 553 -13.10 -42.09 25.88
CA ALA A 553 -12.01 -41.40 26.55
C ALA A 553 -12.39 -40.84 27.93
N GLY A 554 -13.66 -40.99 28.34
CA GLY A 554 -14.17 -40.54 29.63
C GLY A 554 -14.43 -39.03 29.72
N VAL A 555 -14.70 -38.39 28.59
CA VAL A 555 -15.09 -36.96 28.56
C VAL A 555 -16.56 -36.84 28.98
N GLU A 556 -16.82 -36.05 30.01
CA GLU A 556 -18.16 -35.84 30.56
C GLU A 556 -19.11 -35.18 29.57
N GLY A 557 -20.34 -35.71 29.46
CA GLY A 557 -21.39 -35.20 28.57
C GLY A 557 -21.47 -35.85 27.19
N PHE A 558 -20.54 -36.77 26.83
CA PHE A 558 -20.58 -37.54 25.61
C PHE A 558 -21.07 -38.98 25.82
#